data_8f33a955101c563449015ec3693ecae2
#
_entry.id   8f33a955101c563449015ec3693ecae2
#
_cell.length_a   1.000
_cell.length_b   1.000
_cell.length_c   1.000
_cell.angle_alpha   90.00
_cell.angle_beta   90.00
_cell.angle_gamma   90.00
#
_symmetry.space_group_name_H-M   'P 1'
#
loop_
_entity.id
_entity.type
_entity.pdbx_description
1 polymer ?
#
loop_
_entity_poly.entity_id
_entity_poly.type
_entity_poly.pdbx_seq_one_letter_code
_entity_poly.pdbx_strand_id
1 'polypeptide(L)'
;MFMDFKTLQVTDEGPILRVQLNRPETGNSVDGQMLSELLAVLRALEDDSTVRVMVLSGAGDHFCQGGDRAEFPALLERDPSGSELRSLAEKAQRVCSTLSQLRLVTIARLHGDVIGAGLGLAVFCDLRVGADTSRFRMPEVGLGVPPAWGGVLPRLAEEAGQAWVRRLLLTAEAFDAARAEQLSILHEVVPAGDLDAAVARWAKPIIRRDPTTVRITKSMLNARAGATQLAVASHFDDELLTAAVARRALHRR
;
A
#
# COMPACT_ATOMS: atom_id res chain seq x y z
N MET A 1 22.13 -8.29 0.03
CA MET A 1 21.83 -9.62 0.63
C MET A 1 20.62 -9.42 1.53
N PHE A 2 19.42 -9.74 1.04
CA PHE A 2 18.21 -9.57 1.83
C PHE A 2 18.11 -10.72 2.85
N MET A 3 17.68 -10.37 4.07
CA MET A 3 17.45 -11.32 5.18
C MET A 3 16.33 -12.29 4.81
N ASP A 4 16.32 -13.44 5.46
CA ASP A 4 15.20 -14.38 5.37
C ASP A 4 13.99 -13.79 6.10
N PHE A 5 13.02 -13.28 5.34
CA PHE A 5 11.80 -12.68 5.85
C PHE A 5 10.72 -13.73 6.05
N LYS A 6 9.85 -13.54 7.03
CA LYS A 6 8.74 -14.46 7.35
C LYS A 6 7.49 -14.17 6.51
N THR A 7 7.26 -12.89 6.23
CA THR A 7 6.02 -12.40 5.60
C THR A 7 6.24 -11.80 4.22
N LEU A 8 7.50 -11.76 3.77
CA LEU A 8 7.88 -11.29 2.45
C LEU A 8 8.76 -12.33 1.74
N GLN A 9 8.62 -12.39 0.44
CA GLN A 9 9.60 -13.01 -0.44
C GLN A 9 10.28 -11.91 -1.27
N VAL A 10 11.59 -11.81 -1.18
CA VAL A 10 12.39 -10.79 -1.88
C VAL A 10 13.32 -11.46 -2.87
N THR A 11 13.22 -11.07 -4.14
CA THR A 11 14.03 -11.62 -5.24
C THR A 11 14.76 -10.48 -5.93
N ASP A 12 16.08 -10.57 -5.96
CA ASP A 12 16.97 -9.64 -6.64
C ASP A 12 17.20 -10.11 -8.09
N GLU A 13 16.76 -9.29 -9.05
CA GLU A 13 16.94 -9.50 -10.49
C GLU A 13 17.88 -8.39 -11.07
N GLY A 14 18.85 -7.95 -10.29
CA GLY A 14 19.77 -6.87 -10.67
C GLY A 14 19.10 -5.49 -10.59
N PRO A 15 18.75 -4.84 -11.73
CA PRO A 15 18.12 -3.53 -11.67
C PRO A 15 16.66 -3.57 -11.20
N ILE A 16 16.08 -4.75 -11.00
CA ILE A 16 14.71 -4.95 -10.49
C ILE A 16 14.77 -5.72 -9.19
N LEU A 17 14.15 -5.19 -8.15
CA LEU A 17 13.88 -5.91 -6.92
C LEU A 17 12.40 -6.28 -6.87
N ARG A 18 12.09 -7.58 -6.78
CA ARG A 18 10.73 -8.05 -6.53
C ARG A 18 10.51 -8.23 -5.04
N VAL A 19 9.49 -7.58 -4.51
CA VAL A 19 9.02 -7.72 -3.13
C VAL A 19 7.60 -8.27 -3.19
N GLN A 20 7.43 -9.49 -2.70
CA GLN A 20 6.14 -10.17 -2.70
C GLN A 20 5.65 -10.33 -1.27
N LEU A 21 4.43 -9.84 -0.98
CA LEU A 21 3.73 -10.14 0.26
C LEU A 21 3.48 -11.64 0.29
N ASN A 22 3.88 -12.32 1.34
CA ASN A 22 3.94 -13.79 1.39
C ASN A 22 3.28 -14.37 2.65
N ARG A 23 1.99 -14.06 2.79
CA ARG A 23 1.06 -14.68 3.76
C ARG A 23 -0.22 -15.11 3.03
N PRO A 24 -0.13 -15.96 1.99
CA PRO A 24 -1.29 -16.30 1.15
C PRO A 24 -2.44 -16.93 1.93
N GLU A 25 -2.15 -17.65 3.01
CA GLU A 25 -3.14 -18.27 3.92
C GLU A 25 -4.06 -17.27 4.63
N THR A 26 -3.61 -16.00 4.77
CA THR A 26 -4.42 -14.89 5.32
C THR A 26 -4.81 -13.87 4.26
N GLY A 27 -4.67 -14.21 2.98
CA GLY A 27 -4.88 -13.27 1.87
C GLY A 27 -3.88 -12.10 1.89
N ASN A 28 -2.65 -12.34 2.32
CA ASN A 28 -1.60 -11.34 2.49
C ASN A 28 -1.99 -10.17 3.40
N SER A 29 -2.79 -10.45 4.46
CA SER A 29 -3.17 -9.44 5.44
C SER A 29 -1.95 -8.82 6.11
N VAL A 30 -1.97 -7.48 6.23
CA VAL A 30 -0.87 -6.69 6.78
C VAL A 30 -0.93 -6.72 8.30
N ASP A 31 0.11 -7.24 8.92
CA ASP A 31 0.36 -7.22 10.36
C ASP A 31 1.63 -6.42 10.71
N GLY A 32 1.93 -6.31 12.00
CA GLY A 32 3.10 -5.59 12.50
C GLY A 32 4.43 -6.20 12.04
N GLN A 33 4.48 -7.53 11.80
CA GLN A 33 5.67 -8.20 11.27
C GLN A 33 5.91 -7.81 9.82
N MET A 34 4.88 -7.89 8.97
CA MET A 34 4.97 -7.50 7.56
C MET A 34 5.38 -6.03 7.40
N LEU A 35 4.80 -5.12 8.21
CA LEU A 35 5.20 -3.71 8.20
C LEU A 35 6.66 -3.52 8.59
N SER A 36 7.16 -4.28 9.57
CA SER A 36 8.56 -4.21 10.00
C SER A 36 9.51 -4.69 8.90
N GLU A 37 9.15 -5.78 8.23
CA GLU A 37 9.93 -6.35 7.13
C GLU A 37 9.91 -5.44 5.89
N LEU A 38 8.75 -4.87 5.54
CA LEU A 38 8.65 -3.87 4.48
C LEU A 38 9.57 -2.67 4.77
N LEU A 39 9.54 -2.13 5.99
CA LEU A 39 10.43 -1.03 6.37
C LEU A 39 11.91 -1.41 6.25
N ALA A 40 12.28 -2.64 6.59
CA ALA A 40 13.66 -3.10 6.45
C ALA A 40 14.09 -3.14 4.98
N VAL A 41 13.24 -3.66 4.09
CA VAL A 41 13.49 -3.66 2.63
C VAL A 41 13.60 -2.23 2.10
N LEU A 42 12.63 -1.37 2.43
CA LEU A 42 12.58 0.00 1.92
C LEU A 42 13.80 0.83 2.35
N ARG A 43 14.26 0.67 3.61
CA ARG A 43 15.49 1.31 4.10
C ARG A 43 16.73 0.81 3.39
N ALA A 44 16.84 -0.49 3.13
CA ALA A 44 17.96 -1.03 2.37
C ALA A 44 18.03 -0.44 0.95
N LEU A 45 16.87 -0.14 0.34
CA LEU A 45 16.76 0.48 -0.98
C LEU A 45 17.09 1.99 -0.99
N GLU A 46 17.03 2.69 0.15
CA GLU A 46 17.42 4.12 0.22
C GLU A 46 18.90 4.32 -0.13
N ASP A 47 19.75 3.36 0.27
CA ASP A 47 21.20 3.41 0.07
C ASP A 47 21.67 2.62 -1.18
N ASP A 48 20.78 1.80 -1.77
CA ASP A 48 21.10 1.00 -2.95
C ASP A 48 20.96 1.82 -4.23
N SER A 49 22.06 1.97 -4.95
CA SER A 49 22.10 2.67 -6.24
C SER A 49 21.96 1.72 -7.46
N THR A 50 21.96 0.41 -7.24
CA THR A 50 21.92 -0.60 -8.30
C THR A 50 20.50 -0.93 -8.72
N VAL A 51 19.57 -0.98 -7.75
CA VAL A 51 18.16 -1.20 -8.00
C VAL A 51 17.51 0.05 -8.62
N ARG A 52 16.81 -0.13 -9.72
CA ARG A 52 16.16 0.93 -10.49
C ARG A 52 14.64 0.89 -10.40
N VAL A 53 14.10 -0.30 -10.19
CA VAL A 53 12.66 -0.55 -10.08
C VAL A 53 12.42 -1.53 -8.94
N MET A 54 11.46 -1.23 -8.07
CA MET A 54 10.90 -2.19 -7.13
C MET A 54 9.51 -2.59 -7.60
N VAL A 55 9.24 -3.90 -7.67
CA VAL A 55 7.92 -4.45 -7.99
C VAL A 55 7.32 -5.01 -6.72
N LEU A 56 6.19 -4.44 -6.29
CA LEU A 56 5.41 -4.94 -5.16
C LEU A 56 4.25 -5.81 -5.65
N SER A 57 4.14 -7.04 -5.15
CA SER A 57 3.11 -8.02 -5.53
C SER A 57 2.62 -8.80 -4.32
N GLY A 58 1.61 -9.66 -4.49
CA GLY A 58 1.15 -10.63 -3.49
C GLY A 58 1.40 -12.06 -3.95
N ALA A 59 1.59 -12.98 -3.01
CA ALA A 59 1.59 -14.42 -3.27
C ALA A 59 0.15 -14.98 -3.27
N GLY A 60 -0.06 -16.11 -3.94
CA GLY A 60 -1.36 -16.79 -3.98
C GLY A 60 -2.41 -16.02 -4.80
N ASP A 61 -3.66 -16.04 -4.34
CA ASP A 61 -4.82 -15.58 -5.12
C ASP A 61 -5.09 -14.08 -5.04
N HIS A 62 -4.49 -13.39 -4.07
CA HIS A 62 -4.77 -11.98 -3.77
C HIS A 62 -3.50 -11.15 -3.64
N PHE A 63 -3.58 -9.90 -4.03
CA PHE A 63 -2.53 -8.95 -3.70
C PHE A 63 -2.48 -8.72 -2.19
N CYS A 64 -3.57 -8.24 -1.58
CA CYS A 64 -3.69 -8.05 -0.14
C CYS A 64 -5.14 -7.74 0.26
N GLN A 65 -5.66 -8.48 1.24
CA GLN A 65 -7.03 -8.33 1.76
C GLN A 65 -7.17 -7.35 2.94
N GLY A 66 -6.16 -6.50 3.16
CA GLY A 66 -6.21 -5.43 4.16
C GLY A 66 -5.39 -5.68 5.40
N GLY A 67 -5.68 -4.93 6.46
CA GLY A 67 -5.02 -5.12 7.76
C GLY A 67 -5.48 -6.41 8.45
N ASP A 68 -4.58 -7.04 9.20
CA ASP A 68 -4.89 -8.24 9.96
C ASP A 68 -5.87 -7.91 11.09
N ARG A 69 -7.13 -8.29 10.87
CA ARG A 69 -8.24 -7.96 11.78
C ARG A 69 -8.18 -8.68 13.11
N ALA A 70 -7.43 -9.76 13.22
CA ALA A 70 -7.21 -10.47 14.48
C ALA A 70 -6.17 -9.77 15.36
N GLU A 71 -5.22 -9.06 14.75
CA GLU A 71 -4.17 -8.37 15.49
C GLU A 71 -4.70 -7.19 16.31
N PHE A 72 -5.62 -6.37 15.76
CA PHE A 72 -6.07 -5.15 16.44
C PHE A 72 -6.75 -5.39 17.81
N PRO A 73 -7.71 -6.32 17.95
CA PRO A 73 -8.26 -6.66 19.26
C PRO A 73 -7.21 -7.23 20.21
N ALA A 74 -6.31 -8.09 19.71
CA ALA A 74 -5.26 -8.69 20.52
C ALA A 74 -4.27 -7.66 21.08
N LEU A 75 -3.94 -6.62 20.28
CA LEU A 75 -3.14 -5.49 20.74
C LEU A 75 -3.81 -4.73 21.88
N LEU A 76 -5.12 -4.43 21.78
CA LEU A 76 -5.87 -3.72 22.80
C LEU A 76 -6.10 -4.56 24.07
N GLU A 77 -6.23 -5.88 23.95
CA GLU A 77 -6.31 -6.79 25.11
C GLU A 77 -4.99 -6.79 25.88
N ARG A 78 -3.86 -6.79 25.17
CA ARG A 78 -2.52 -6.78 25.76
C ARG A 78 -2.13 -5.40 26.31
N ASP A 79 -2.47 -4.36 25.58
CA ASP A 79 -2.23 -2.96 25.95
C ASP A 79 -3.50 -2.13 25.85
N PRO A 80 -4.32 -2.05 26.94
CA PRO A 80 -5.56 -1.26 26.95
C PRO A 80 -5.34 0.25 26.77
N SER A 81 -4.11 0.76 26.90
CA SER A 81 -3.79 2.15 26.62
C SER A 81 -3.81 2.49 25.12
N GLY A 82 -3.76 1.45 24.27
CA GLY A 82 -3.72 1.57 22.82
C GLY A 82 -2.37 2.03 22.26
N SER A 83 -1.31 2.07 23.08
CA SER A 83 0.02 2.50 22.63
C SER A 83 0.60 1.57 21.58
N GLU A 84 0.42 0.24 21.72
CA GLU A 84 0.88 -0.72 20.73
C GLU A 84 0.11 -0.58 19.40
N LEU A 85 -1.19 -0.35 19.45
CA LEU A 85 -2.00 -0.12 18.23
C LEU A 85 -1.60 1.19 17.53
N ARG A 86 -1.33 2.24 18.32
CA ARG A 86 -0.80 3.51 17.78
C ARG A 86 0.55 3.31 17.10
N SER A 87 1.47 2.57 17.74
CA SER A 87 2.77 2.24 17.14
C SER A 87 2.66 1.45 15.85
N LEU A 88 1.66 0.56 15.73
CA LEU A 88 1.35 -0.17 14.49
C LEU A 88 0.90 0.80 13.38
N ALA A 89 -0.02 1.73 13.69
CA ALA A 89 -0.49 2.73 12.75
C ALA A 89 0.62 3.68 12.27
N GLU A 90 1.49 4.15 13.18
CA GLU A 90 2.68 4.94 12.84
C GLU A 90 3.65 4.16 11.94
N LYS A 91 3.81 2.86 12.18
CA LYS A 91 4.63 2.00 11.35
C LYS A 91 4.06 1.89 9.93
N ALA A 92 2.75 1.74 9.79
CA ALA A 92 2.06 1.74 8.50
C ALA A 92 2.27 3.08 7.76
N GLN A 93 2.17 4.20 8.46
CA GLN A 93 2.44 5.52 7.89
C GLN A 93 3.89 5.65 7.39
N ARG A 94 4.86 5.16 8.17
CA ARG A 94 6.27 5.14 7.75
C ARG A 94 6.49 4.27 6.52
N VAL A 95 5.87 3.10 6.42
CA VAL A 95 5.93 2.26 5.21
C VAL A 95 5.42 3.03 3.99
N CYS A 96 4.22 3.60 4.07
CA CYS A 96 3.60 4.32 2.97
C CYS A 96 4.43 5.55 2.54
N SER A 97 4.88 6.36 3.50
CA SER A 97 5.69 7.55 3.21
C SER A 97 7.04 7.18 2.59
N THR A 98 7.74 6.17 3.15
CA THR A 98 9.04 5.72 2.60
C THR A 98 8.85 5.16 1.18
N LEU A 99 7.80 4.36 0.95
CA LEU A 99 7.49 3.78 -0.36
C LEU A 99 7.32 4.87 -1.43
N SER A 100 6.59 5.94 -1.11
CA SER A 100 6.42 7.06 -2.05
C SER A 100 7.70 7.88 -2.28
N GLN A 101 8.59 7.94 -1.29
CA GLN A 101 9.80 8.78 -1.31
C GLN A 101 11.06 8.06 -1.81
N LEU A 102 10.99 6.74 -2.07
CA LEU A 102 12.12 6.01 -2.64
C LEU A 102 12.67 6.70 -3.88
N ARG A 103 14.00 6.67 -4.04
CA ARG A 103 14.68 7.28 -5.19
C ARG A 103 14.44 6.55 -6.51
N LEU A 104 14.13 5.25 -6.44
CA LEU A 104 13.79 4.37 -7.55
C LEU A 104 12.28 4.42 -7.85
N VAL A 105 11.86 3.84 -8.97
CA VAL A 105 10.45 3.73 -9.34
C VAL A 105 9.84 2.48 -8.73
N THR A 106 8.65 2.61 -8.17
CA THR A 106 7.88 1.51 -7.59
C THR A 106 6.70 1.15 -8.49
N ILE A 107 6.51 -0.14 -8.75
CA ILE A 107 5.40 -0.68 -9.55
C ILE A 107 4.61 -1.67 -8.72
N ALA A 108 3.32 -1.42 -8.50
CA ALA A 108 2.42 -2.39 -7.91
C ALA A 108 1.84 -3.29 -9.01
N ARG A 109 2.02 -4.61 -8.85
CA ARG A 109 1.47 -5.67 -9.68
C ARG A 109 0.29 -6.28 -8.94
N LEU A 110 -0.93 -5.93 -9.35
CA LEU A 110 -2.15 -6.19 -8.61
C LEU A 110 -2.97 -7.31 -9.23
N HIS A 111 -3.44 -8.25 -8.41
CA HIS A 111 -4.34 -9.34 -8.82
C HIS A 111 -5.24 -9.73 -7.65
N GLY A 112 -6.37 -10.39 -7.97
CA GLY A 112 -7.35 -10.78 -6.96
C GLY A 112 -7.85 -9.59 -6.14
N ASP A 113 -7.95 -9.75 -4.84
CA ASP A 113 -8.41 -8.70 -3.94
C ASP A 113 -7.31 -7.71 -3.58
N VAL A 114 -7.67 -6.42 -3.62
CA VAL A 114 -6.85 -5.25 -3.25
C VAL A 114 -7.68 -4.39 -2.30
N ILE A 115 -7.61 -4.69 -0.99
CA ILE A 115 -8.59 -4.20 -0.02
C ILE A 115 -7.91 -3.39 1.10
N GLY A 116 -8.50 -2.29 1.52
CA GLY A 116 -8.09 -1.51 2.70
C GLY A 116 -6.62 -1.15 2.69
N ALA A 117 -5.84 -1.67 3.66
CA ALA A 117 -4.39 -1.47 3.73
C ALA A 117 -3.66 -1.95 2.46
N GLY A 118 -4.18 -2.97 1.76
CA GLY A 118 -3.64 -3.43 0.48
C GLY A 118 -3.79 -2.36 -0.62
N LEU A 119 -4.97 -1.74 -0.72
CA LEU A 119 -5.17 -0.61 -1.62
C LEU A 119 -4.28 0.58 -1.20
N GLY A 120 -4.11 0.78 0.10
CA GLY A 120 -3.16 1.76 0.64
C GLY A 120 -1.75 1.54 0.11
N LEU A 121 -1.18 0.34 0.30
CA LEU A 121 0.15 0.02 -0.22
C LEU A 121 0.25 0.26 -1.74
N ALA A 122 -0.78 -0.14 -2.48
CA ALA A 122 -0.80 0.01 -3.94
C ALA A 122 -0.75 1.47 -4.39
N VAL A 123 -1.54 2.38 -3.80
CA VAL A 123 -1.60 3.78 -4.22
C VAL A 123 -0.36 4.60 -3.82
N PHE A 124 0.45 4.08 -2.92
CA PHE A 124 1.75 4.67 -2.61
C PHE A 124 2.89 4.20 -3.53
N CYS A 125 2.65 3.20 -4.39
CA CYS A 125 3.54 2.92 -5.52
C CYS A 125 3.35 3.96 -6.63
N ASP A 126 4.43 4.25 -7.38
CA ASP A 126 4.40 5.23 -8.48
C ASP A 126 3.48 4.76 -9.62
N LEU A 127 3.57 3.50 -9.98
CA LEU A 127 2.81 2.89 -11.06
C LEU A 127 2.02 1.67 -10.56
N ARG A 128 0.86 1.42 -11.16
CA ARG A 128 -0.05 0.32 -10.78
C ARG A 128 -0.62 -0.34 -12.02
N VAL A 129 -0.35 -1.64 -12.19
CA VAL A 129 -0.99 -2.48 -13.21
C VAL A 129 -1.85 -3.53 -12.52
N GLY A 130 -3.07 -3.70 -12.96
CA GLY A 130 -4.02 -4.63 -12.38
C GLY A 130 -4.50 -5.70 -13.37
N ALA A 131 -4.77 -6.90 -12.86
CA ALA A 131 -5.50 -7.90 -13.61
C ALA A 131 -6.94 -7.44 -13.83
N ASP A 132 -7.52 -7.79 -14.99
CA ASP A 132 -8.93 -7.53 -15.35
C ASP A 132 -9.93 -8.15 -14.36
N THR A 133 -9.51 -9.20 -13.66
CA THR A 133 -10.27 -9.88 -12.61
C THR A 133 -10.13 -9.29 -11.22
N SER A 134 -9.26 -8.27 -11.04
CA SER A 134 -9.00 -7.68 -9.71
C SER A 134 -10.22 -6.98 -9.13
N ARG A 135 -10.34 -7.03 -7.80
CA ARG A 135 -11.42 -6.41 -7.02
C ARG A 135 -10.84 -5.47 -5.97
N PHE A 136 -11.44 -4.31 -5.86
CA PHE A 136 -10.99 -3.22 -4.99
C PHE A 136 -12.07 -2.85 -3.99
N ARG A 137 -11.67 -2.50 -2.78
CA ARG A 137 -12.60 -2.03 -1.75
C ARG A 137 -11.88 -1.30 -0.63
N MET A 138 -12.54 -0.27 -0.07
CA MET A 138 -12.20 0.36 1.21
C MET A 138 -13.32 0.07 2.22
N PRO A 139 -13.24 -1.01 2.99
CA PRO A 139 -14.35 -1.49 3.82
C PRO A 139 -14.43 -0.83 5.20
N GLU A 140 -13.52 0.06 5.56
CA GLU A 140 -13.28 0.55 6.92
C GLU A 140 -14.54 1.10 7.59
N VAL A 141 -15.30 1.96 6.92
CA VAL A 141 -16.55 2.54 7.45
C VAL A 141 -17.58 1.45 7.72
N GLY A 142 -17.71 0.46 6.82
CA GLY A 142 -18.58 -0.70 7.02
C GLY A 142 -18.13 -1.59 8.18
N LEU A 143 -16.85 -1.54 8.56
CA LEU A 143 -16.30 -2.21 9.72
C LEU A 143 -16.37 -1.37 11.01
N GLY A 144 -16.90 -0.14 10.95
CA GLY A 144 -17.01 0.78 12.07
C GLY A 144 -15.70 1.44 12.49
N VAL A 145 -14.74 1.54 11.57
CA VAL A 145 -13.49 2.27 11.77
C VAL A 145 -13.28 3.29 10.64
N PRO A 146 -12.60 4.41 10.87
CA PRO A 146 -12.26 5.33 9.79
C PRO A 146 -11.17 4.74 8.87
N PRO A 147 -11.03 5.23 7.62
CA PRO A 147 -9.93 4.85 6.73
C PRO A 147 -8.63 5.58 7.14
N ALA A 148 -8.27 5.49 8.41
CA ALA A 148 -7.13 6.13 9.04
C ALA A 148 -5.94 5.14 9.07
N TRP A 149 -5.31 4.96 7.92
CA TRP A 149 -4.18 4.06 7.75
C TRP A 149 -3.21 4.61 6.71
N GLY A 150 -1.96 4.83 7.13
CA GLY A 150 -0.85 5.17 6.25
C GLY A 150 -1.00 6.43 5.41
N GLY A 151 -1.99 7.30 5.68
CA GLY A 151 -2.29 8.44 4.83
C GLY A 151 -3.05 8.12 3.54
N VAL A 152 -3.72 6.96 3.49
CA VAL A 152 -4.42 6.48 2.29
C VAL A 152 -5.54 7.40 1.82
N LEU A 153 -6.28 8.04 2.75
CA LEU A 153 -7.41 8.90 2.41
C LEU A 153 -6.99 10.11 1.55
N PRO A 154 -6.05 10.97 1.98
CA PRO A 154 -5.61 12.09 1.14
C PRO A 154 -4.95 11.61 -0.17
N ARG A 155 -4.20 10.51 -0.14
CA ARG A 155 -3.58 9.95 -1.35
C ARG A 155 -4.62 9.49 -2.37
N LEU A 156 -5.64 8.76 -1.97
CA LEU A 156 -6.75 8.35 -2.85
C LEU A 156 -7.52 9.57 -3.39
N ALA A 157 -7.75 10.59 -2.54
CA ALA A 157 -8.46 11.79 -2.96
C ALA A 157 -7.71 12.57 -4.05
N GLU A 158 -6.38 12.53 -4.03
CA GLU A 158 -5.54 13.13 -5.06
C GLU A 158 -5.56 12.31 -6.36
N GLU A 159 -5.43 10.99 -6.28
CA GLU A 159 -5.41 10.10 -7.46
C GLU A 159 -6.77 10.02 -8.16
N ALA A 160 -7.86 9.76 -7.42
CA ALA A 160 -9.18 9.46 -7.95
C ALA A 160 -10.19 10.62 -7.88
N GLY A 161 -9.83 11.72 -7.21
CA GLY A 161 -10.70 12.86 -6.98
C GLY A 161 -11.65 12.69 -5.79
N GLN A 162 -11.87 13.79 -5.03
CA GLN A 162 -12.60 13.79 -3.77
C GLN A 162 -14.04 13.26 -3.86
N ALA A 163 -14.75 13.55 -4.96
CA ALA A 163 -16.13 13.13 -5.11
C ALA A 163 -16.30 11.61 -5.15
N TRP A 164 -15.43 10.93 -5.90
CA TRP A 164 -15.42 9.48 -6.00
C TRP A 164 -14.94 8.82 -4.71
N VAL A 165 -13.87 9.32 -4.13
CA VAL A 165 -13.35 8.79 -2.88
C VAL A 165 -14.39 8.90 -1.76
N ARG A 166 -15.14 10.01 -1.69
CA ARG A 166 -16.26 10.17 -0.75
C ARG A 166 -17.32 9.07 -0.92
N ARG A 167 -17.71 8.78 -2.16
CA ARG A 167 -18.66 7.69 -2.45
C ARG A 167 -18.09 6.34 -2.03
N LEU A 168 -16.90 5.97 -2.53
CA LEU A 168 -16.27 4.67 -2.23
C LEU A 168 -16.12 4.40 -0.73
N LEU A 169 -15.70 5.41 0.03
CA LEU A 169 -15.49 5.28 1.45
C LEU A 169 -16.78 5.23 2.25
N LEU A 170 -17.74 6.13 1.97
CA LEU A 170 -18.99 6.20 2.75
C LEU A 170 -19.92 5.01 2.46
N THR A 171 -19.91 4.46 1.26
CA THR A 171 -20.72 3.29 0.91
C THR A 171 -19.98 1.97 1.17
N ALA A 172 -18.64 2.00 1.29
CA ALA A 172 -17.79 0.82 1.37
C ALA A 172 -18.06 -0.18 0.21
N GLU A 173 -18.48 0.34 -0.96
CA GLU A 173 -18.77 -0.49 -2.14
C GLU A 173 -17.49 -1.09 -2.70
N ALA A 174 -17.60 -2.30 -3.25
CA ALA A 174 -16.55 -2.91 -4.04
C ALA A 174 -16.62 -2.41 -5.49
N PHE A 175 -15.46 -2.32 -6.15
CA PHE A 175 -15.37 -1.96 -7.57
C PHE A 175 -14.36 -2.84 -8.28
N ASP A 176 -14.51 -2.96 -9.60
CA ASP A 176 -13.67 -3.81 -10.45
C ASP A 176 -12.47 -3.05 -11.03
N ALA A 177 -11.63 -3.79 -11.77
CA ALA A 177 -10.43 -3.26 -12.40
C ALA A 177 -10.75 -2.17 -13.43
N ALA A 178 -11.80 -2.33 -14.24
CA ALA A 178 -12.20 -1.34 -15.22
C ALA A 178 -12.59 -0.01 -14.54
N ARG A 179 -13.29 -0.10 -13.41
CA ARG A 179 -13.61 1.08 -12.62
C ARG A 179 -12.38 1.70 -11.96
N ALA A 180 -11.46 0.88 -11.46
CA ALA A 180 -10.20 1.35 -10.90
C ALA A 180 -9.36 2.13 -11.92
N GLU A 181 -9.32 1.69 -13.18
CA GLU A 181 -8.65 2.38 -14.27
C GLU A 181 -9.33 3.72 -14.60
N GLN A 182 -10.67 3.75 -14.74
CA GLN A 182 -11.42 4.99 -14.95
C GLN A 182 -11.19 6.04 -13.85
N LEU A 183 -10.91 5.59 -12.63
CA LEU A 183 -10.62 6.43 -11.46
C LEU A 183 -9.13 6.76 -11.30
N SER A 184 -8.28 6.37 -12.25
CA SER A 184 -6.82 6.53 -12.17
C SER A 184 -6.17 5.82 -10.97
N ILE A 185 -6.90 4.94 -10.30
CA ILE A 185 -6.35 4.04 -9.27
C ILE A 185 -5.45 3.00 -9.93
N LEU A 186 -5.81 2.50 -11.12
CA LEU A 186 -4.93 1.74 -11.99
C LEU A 186 -4.48 2.60 -13.17
N HIS A 187 -3.24 2.41 -13.60
CA HIS A 187 -2.71 3.03 -14.82
C HIS A 187 -2.93 2.14 -16.05
N GLU A 188 -3.10 0.83 -15.82
CA GLU A 188 -3.34 -0.13 -16.89
C GLU A 188 -4.04 -1.38 -16.33
N VAL A 189 -4.97 -1.92 -17.10
CA VAL A 189 -5.64 -3.19 -16.85
C VAL A 189 -5.28 -4.16 -17.96
N VAL A 190 -4.85 -5.37 -17.58
CA VAL A 190 -4.45 -6.44 -18.51
C VAL A 190 -5.06 -7.78 -18.06
N PRO A 191 -5.18 -8.77 -18.94
CA PRO A 191 -5.49 -10.14 -18.53
C PRO A 191 -4.50 -10.61 -17.45
N ALA A 192 -4.98 -11.40 -16.50
CA ALA A 192 -4.15 -11.84 -15.35
C ALA A 192 -2.82 -12.49 -15.78
N GLY A 193 -2.81 -13.24 -16.89
CA GLY A 193 -1.60 -13.87 -17.44
C GLY A 193 -0.59 -12.89 -18.02
N ASP A 194 -0.97 -11.65 -18.29
CA ASP A 194 -0.13 -10.65 -18.95
C ASP A 194 0.49 -9.65 -17.97
N LEU A 195 0.20 -9.77 -16.66
CA LEU A 195 0.68 -8.83 -15.64
C LEU A 195 2.20 -8.67 -15.63
N ASP A 196 2.96 -9.78 -15.69
CA ASP A 196 4.42 -9.72 -15.67
C ASP A 196 4.99 -9.10 -16.95
N ALA A 197 4.35 -9.34 -18.10
CA ALA A 197 4.70 -8.70 -19.36
C ALA A 197 4.44 -7.18 -19.31
N ALA A 198 3.33 -6.74 -18.71
CA ALA A 198 3.02 -5.33 -18.51
C ALA A 198 4.03 -4.63 -17.59
N VAL A 199 4.38 -5.25 -16.45
CA VAL A 199 5.43 -4.76 -15.55
C VAL A 199 6.77 -4.64 -16.27
N ALA A 200 7.18 -5.67 -17.03
CA ALA A 200 8.43 -5.66 -17.78
C ALA A 200 8.45 -4.56 -18.86
N ARG A 201 7.32 -4.32 -19.53
CA ARG A 201 7.17 -3.26 -20.54
C ARG A 201 7.41 -1.87 -19.94
N TRP A 202 6.99 -1.62 -18.70
CA TRP A 202 7.25 -0.36 -18.00
C TRP A 202 8.65 -0.30 -17.38
N ALA A 203 9.12 -1.38 -16.75
CA ALA A 203 10.43 -1.41 -16.11
C ALA A 203 11.57 -1.19 -17.12
N LYS A 204 11.48 -1.80 -18.32
CA LYS A 204 12.54 -1.74 -19.34
C LYS A 204 12.95 -0.31 -19.74
N PRO A 205 12.06 0.63 -20.11
CA PRO A 205 12.45 2.00 -20.39
C PRO A 205 12.95 2.74 -19.14
N ILE A 206 12.37 2.50 -17.95
CA ILE A 206 12.78 3.16 -16.70
C ILE A 206 14.24 2.84 -16.36
N ILE A 207 14.63 1.56 -16.47
CA ILE A 207 15.99 1.10 -16.21
C ILE A 207 17.00 1.78 -17.13
N ARG A 208 16.61 2.08 -18.37
CA ARG A 208 17.50 2.72 -19.38
C ARG A 208 17.64 4.23 -19.21
N ARG A 209 16.77 4.87 -18.39
CA ARG A 209 16.85 6.32 -18.16
C ARG A 209 17.97 6.66 -17.18
N ASP A 210 18.46 7.88 -17.25
CA ASP A 210 19.38 8.39 -16.25
C ASP A 210 18.73 8.40 -14.86
N PRO A 211 19.36 7.76 -13.84
CA PRO A 211 18.78 7.61 -12.51
C PRO A 211 18.54 8.95 -11.81
N THR A 212 19.41 9.93 -12.03
CA THR A 212 19.27 11.25 -11.41
C THR A 212 18.06 11.97 -11.96
N THR A 213 17.85 11.92 -13.29
CA THR A 213 16.69 12.52 -13.95
C THR A 213 15.38 11.89 -13.46
N VAL A 214 15.31 10.55 -13.37
CA VAL A 214 14.13 9.84 -12.86
C VAL A 214 13.83 10.26 -11.41
N ARG A 215 14.86 10.24 -10.55
CA ARG A 215 14.73 10.64 -9.14
C ARG A 215 14.23 12.08 -8.98
N ILE A 216 14.83 13.04 -9.71
CA ILE A 216 14.42 14.45 -9.64
C ILE A 216 12.98 14.60 -10.12
N THR A 217 12.60 13.97 -11.23
CA THR A 217 11.23 14.02 -11.75
C THR A 217 10.23 13.49 -10.73
N LYS A 218 10.51 12.32 -10.12
CA LYS A 218 9.68 11.76 -9.05
C LYS A 218 9.59 12.71 -7.85
N SER A 219 10.71 13.30 -7.43
CA SER A 219 10.72 14.27 -6.32
C SER A 219 9.88 15.51 -6.62
N MET A 220 9.89 16.01 -7.86
CA MET A 220 9.04 17.14 -8.27
C MET A 220 7.56 16.79 -8.23
N LEU A 221 7.19 15.59 -8.69
CA LEU A 221 5.81 15.09 -8.61
C LEU A 221 5.34 14.95 -7.16
N ASN A 222 6.19 14.36 -6.30
CA ASN A 222 5.88 14.20 -4.88
C ASN A 222 5.79 15.55 -4.13
N ALA A 223 6.63 16.52 -4.47
CA ALA A 223 6.57 17.86 -3.87
C ALA A 223 5.25 18.58 -4.19
N ARG A 224 4.72 18.40 -5.41
CA ARG A 224 3.41 18.91 -5.79
C ARG A 224 2.29 18.25 -4.97
N ALA A 225 2.34 16.93 -4.83
CA ALA A 225 1.40 16.17 -4.01
C ALA A 225 1.45 16.61 -2.52
N GLY A 226 2.64 16.83 -1.97
CA GLY A 226 2.84 17.30 -0.60
C GLY A 226 2.32 18.72 -0.34
N ALA A 227 2.32 19.59 -1.33
CA ALA A 227 1.81 20.95 -1.23
C ALA A 227 0.27 21.01 -1.01
N THR A 228 -0.45 19.92 -1.26
CA THR A 228 -1.90 19.81 -1.11
C THR A 228 -2.37 19.30 0.26
N GLN A 229 -1.60 19.45 1.33
CA GLN A 229 -1.96 19.09 2.74
C GLN A 229 -1.93 17.58 3.08
N LEU A 230 -1.35 16.72 2.23
CA LEU A 230 -1.21 15.29 2.50
C LEU A 230 -0.53 14.99 3.84
N ALA A 231 0.53 15.75 4.17
CA ALA A 231 1.29 15.55 5.38
C ALA A 231 0.49 15.83 6.66
N VAL A 232 -0.42 16.80 6.64
CA VAL A 232 -1.19 17.20 7.84
C VAL A 232 -2.35 16.23 8.10
N ALA A 233 -3.03 15.75 7.06
CA ALA A 233 -4.19 14.89 7.20
C ALA A 233 -3.86 13.51 7.77
N SER A 234 -2.65 12.99 7.51
CA SER A 234 -2.22 11.67 8.00
C SER A 234 -1.68 11.68 9.43
N HIS A 235 -1.39 12.86 10.01
CA HIS A 235 -0.86 12.96 11.37
C HIS A 235 -1.86 12.51 12.46
N PHE A 236 -3.15 12.42 12.11
CA PHE A 236 -4.19 11.99 13.04
C PHE A 236 -4.65 10.54 12.83
N ASP A 237 -4.08 9.82 11.85
CA ASP A 237 -4.53 8.47 11.50
C ASP A 237 -4.39 7.49 12.67
N ASP A 238 -3.30 7.55 13.39
CA ASP A 238 -3.00 6.70 14.54
C ASP A 238 -3.97 6.93 15.71
N GLU A 239 -4.27 8.18 16.02
CA GLU A 239 -5.23 8.56 17.08
C GLU A 239 -6.65 8.18 16.68
N LEU A 240 -7.06 8.46 15.44
CA LEU A 240 -8.39 8.15 14.93
C LEU A 240 -8.65 6.65 14.87
N LEU A 241 -7.68 5.87 14.39
CA LEU A 241 -7.77 4.41 14.32
C LEU A 241 -7.85 3.82 15.74
N THR A 242 -6.96 4.24 16.63
CA THR A 242 -6.91 3.76 18.01
C THR A 242 -8.22 4.01 18.74
N ALA A 243 -8.74 5.23 18.67
CA ALA A 243 -10.02 5.61 19.30
C ALA A 243 -11.21 4.79 18.74
N ALA A 244 -11.26 4.58 17.43
CA ALA A 244 -12.34 3.83 16.79
C ALA A 244 -12.31 2.34 17.16
N VAL A 245 -11.13 1.72 17.18
CA VAL A 245 -10.97 0.30 17.54
C VAL A 245 -11.29 0.09 19.03
N ALA A 246 -10.81 0.97 19.92
CA ALA A 246 -11.14 0.92 21.35
C ALA A 246 -12.64 1.03 21.60
N ARG A 247 -13.33 2.00 20.96
CA ARG A 247 -14.79 2.15 21.06
C ARG A 247 -15.52 0.88 20.60
N ARG A 248 -15.09 0.26 19.51
CA ARG A 248 -15.70 -0.97 19.00
C ARG A 248 -15.55 -2.15 19.96
N ALA A 249 -14.41 -2.26 20.64
CA ALA A 249 -14.18 -3.29 21.64
C ALA A 249 -15.13 -3.15 22.83
N LEU A 250 -15.44 -1.91 23.27
CA LEU A 250 -16.40 -1.65 24.35
C LEU A 250 -17.86 -2.03 23.99
N HIS A 251 -18.25 -1.92 22.71
CA HIS A 251 -19.61 -2.24 22.27
C HIS A 251 -19.84 -3.73 21.97
N ARG A 252 -18.81 -4.55 22.03
CA ARG A 252 -18.89 -6.03 21.85
C ARG A 252 -18.94 -6.79 23.18
N ARG A 253 -18.79 -6.10 24.32
CA ARG A 253 -18.99 -6.61 25.67
C ARG A 253 -20.42 -6.31 26.13
#